data_2ec81fb6f5724794caac23e8fcfa598c
#
_entry.id   2ec81fb6f5724794caac23e8fcfa598c
#
_cell.length_a   1.000
_cell.length_b   1.000
_cell.length_c   1.000
_cell.angle_alpha   90.00
_cell.angle_beta   90.00
_cell.angle_gamma   90.00
#
_symmetry.space_group_name_H-M   'P 1'
#
loop_
_entity.id
_entity.type
_entity.pdbx_description
1 polymer ?
#
loop_
_entity_poly.entity_id
_entity_poly.type
_entity_poly.pdbx_seq_one_letter_code
_entity_poly.pdbx_strand_id
1 'polypeptide(L)' 'MSYVSPAMRNQFESLSIDLKNEILSRDVTIHTLQDLIDILQIIVDETETAP' A
#
# COMPACT_ATOMS: atom_id res chain seq x y z
N MET A 1 -0.88 10.82 -8.09
CA MET A 1 -0.17 9.61 -8.54
C MET A 1 0.60 9.00 -7.38
N SER A 2 0.55 7.69 -7.27
CA SER A 2 1.32 7.01 -6.23
C SER A 2 2.76 6.79 -6.68
N TYR A 3 3.67 6.77 -5.73
CA TYR A 3 5.08 6.50 -6.00
C TYR A 3 5.57 5.38 -5.09
N VAL A 4 6.24 4.41 -5.68
CA VAL A 4 6.89 3.32 -4.95
C VAL A 4 8.37 3.34 -5.31
N SER A 5 9.23 3.53 -4.31
CA SER A 5 10.66 3.61 -4.56
C SER A 5 11.20 2.27 -5.10
N PRO A 6 12.31 2.30 -5.85
CA PRO A 6 12.88 1.05 -6.37
C PRO A 6 13.22 0.04 -5.26
N ALA A 7 13.63 0.52 -4.09
CA ALA A 7 13.96 -0.35 -2.97
C ALA A 7 12.74 -1.10 -2.44
N MET A 8 11.54 -0.57 -2.65
CA MET A 8 10.30 -1.18 -2.16
C MET A 8 9.51 -1.87 -3.26
N ARG A 9 10.01 -1.85 -4.49
CA ARG A 9 9.28 -2.40 -5.63
C ARG A 9 8.98 -3.89 -5.46
N ASN A 10 9.95 -4.66 -4.96
CA ASN A 10 9.75 -6.10 -4.78
C ASN A 10 8.66 -6.40 -3.75
N GLN A 11 8.67 -5.69 -2.64
CA GLN A 11 7.64 -5.86 -1.62
C GLN A 11 6.27 -5.47 -2.16
N PHE A 12 6.20 -4.37 -2.90
CA PHE A 12 4.95 -3.93 -3.50
C PHE A 12 4.42 -4.99 -4.48
N GLU A 13 5.28 -5.53 -5.35
CA GLU A 13 4.87 -6.50 -6.34
C GLU A 13 4.44 -7.83 -5.73
N SER A 14 4.89 -8.14 -4.52
CA SER A 14 4.48 -9.37 -3.84
C SER A 14 3.07 -9.28 -3.24
N LEU A 15 2.48 -8.10 -3.21
CA LEU A 15 1.12 -7.92 -2.69
C LEU A 15 0.10 -8.48 -3.67
N SER A 16 -1.09 -8.77 -3.15
CA SER A 16 -2.20 -9.19 -4.00
C SER A 16 -2.60 -8.06 -4.94
N ILE A 17 -3.24 -8.40 -6.04
CA ILE A 17 -3.70 -7.41 -7.00
C ILE A 17 -4.66 -6.42 -6.35
N ASP A 18 -5.53 -6.89 -5.46
CA ASP A 18 -6.49 -6.02 -4.78
C ASP A 18 -5.77 -4.97 -3.93
N LEU A 19 -4.73 -5.39 -3.19
CA LEU A 19 -3.95 -4.46 -2.38
C LEU A 19 -3.17 -3.47 -3.25
N LYS A 20 -2.58 -3.95 -4.35
CA LYS A 20 -1.87 -3.06 -5.26
C LYS A 20 -2.81 -2.01 -5.83
N ASN A 21 -4.00 -2.40 -6.24
CA ASN A 21 -4.99 -1.47 -6.77
C ASN A 21 -5.41 -0.44 -5.72
N GLU A 22 -5.59 -0.86 -4.47
CA GLU A 22 -5.92 0.05 -3.39
C GLU A 22 -4.82 1.10 -3.20
N ILE A 23 -3.56 0.67 -3.23
CA ILE A 23 -2.43 1.58 -3.09
C ILE A 23 -2.38 2.55 -4.27
N LEU A 24 -2.56 2.04 -5.48
CA LEU A 24 -2.48 2.85 -6.69
C LEU A 24 -3.64 3.83 -6.81
N SER A 25 -4.79 3.51 -6.25
CA SER A 25 -5.94 4.41 -6.28
C SER A 25 -5.79 5.54 -5.25
N ARG A 26 -4.91 5.39 -4.28
CA ARG A 26 -4.59 6.42 -3.30
C ARG A 26 -3.40 7.21 -3.81
N ASP A 27 -3.32 8.46 -3.44
CA ASP A 27 -2.18 9.30 -3.84
C ASP A 27 -1.14 9.22 -2.73
N VAL A 28 -0.33 8.17 -2.73
CA VAL A 28 0.60 7.88 -1.64
C VAL A 28 2.03 7.75 -2.17
N THR A 29 2.99 7.93 -1.26
CA THR A 29 4.41 7.80 -1.56
C THR A 29 5.02 6.77 -0.63
N ILE A 30 5.68 5.76 -1.20
CA ILE A 30 6.30 4.68 -0.43
C ILE A 30 7.81 4.70 -0.69
N HIS A 31 8.57 5.15 0.29
CA HIS A 31 10.03 5.16 0.24
C HIS A 31 10.64 4.06 1.09
N THR A 32 9.97 3.67 2.17
CA THR A 32 10.52 2.74 3.15
C THR A 32 9.51 1.65 3.45
N LEU A 33 9.97 0.59 4.09
CA LEU A 33 9.09 -0.49 4.53
C LEU A 33 8.04 0.04 5.51
N GLN A 34 8.41 0.96 6.38
CA GLN A 34 7.46 1.54 7.32
C GLN A 34 6.34 2.29 6.61
N ASP A 35 6.67 3.00 5.53
CA ASP A 35 5.66 3.68 4.73
C ASP A 35 4.65 2.68 4.19
N LEU A 36 5.13 1.55 3.67
CA LEU A 36 4.26 0.51 3.13
C LEU A 36 3.38 -0.09 4.24
N ILE A 37 3.98 -0.38 5.40
CA ILE A 37 3.24 -0.94 6.53
C ILE A 37 2.14 0.01 6.97
N ASP A 38 2.43 1.30 7.06
CA ASP A 38 1.46 2.31 7.47
C ASP A 38 0.27 2.35 6.53
N ILE A 39 0.55 2.29 5.22
CA ILE A 39 -0.52 2.33 4.21
C ILE A 39 -1.36 1.06 4.27
N LEU A 40 -0.72 -0.10 4.41
CA LEU A 40 -1.45 -1.36 4.52
C LEU A 40 -2.34 -1.38 5.77
N GLN A 41 -1.86 -0.79 6.86
CA GLN A 41 -2.64 -0.71 8.09
C GLN A 41 -3.89 0.15 7.88
N ILE A 42 -3.77 1.24 7.16
CA ILE A 42 -4.92 2.09 6.85
C ILE A 42 -5.95 1.32 6.02
N ILE A 43 -5.48 0.58 5.01
CA ILE A 43 -6.37 -0.20 4.15
C ILE A 43 -7.11 -1.26 4.97
N VAL A 44 -6.38 -1.98 5.83
CA VAL A 44 -6.99 -3.01 6.68
C VAL A 44 -8.00 -2.40 7.63
N ASP A 45 -7.67 -1.27 8.25
CA ASP A 45 -8.59 -0.59 9.17
C ASP A 45 -9.88 -0.19 8.47
N GLU A 46 -9.78 0.28 7.23
CA GLU A 46 -10.96 0.69 6.47
C GLU A 46 -11.84 -0.50 6.10
N THR A 47 -11.23 -1.64 5.78
CA THR A 47 -12.01 -2.83 5.41
C THR A 47 -12.60 -3.51 6.63
N GLU A 48 -11.98 -3.38 7.79
CA GLU A 48 -12.45 -4.02 9.03
C GLU A 48 -13.48 -3.20 9.79
N THR A 49 -13.68 -1.94 9.43
CA THR A 49 -14.67 -1.10 10.09
C THR A 49 -16.07 -1.39 9.64
N ALA A 50 -16.27 -2.19 8.61
CA ALA A 50 -17.61 -2.59 8.18
C ALA A 50 -18.24 -3.48 9.24
N PRO A 51 -19.48 -3.21 9.65
CA PRO A 51 -20.15 -4.05 10.63
C PRO A 51 -20.49 -5.42 10.09
#